data_14c3c71f170adc55d34220a23196d500
#
_entry.id   14c3c71f170adc55d34220a23196d500
#
_cell.length_a   1.000
_cell.length_b   1.000
_cell.length_c   1.000
_cell.angle_alpha   90.00
_cell.angle_beta   90.00
_cell.angle_gamma   90.00
#
_symmetry.space_group_name_H-M   'P 1'
#
loop_
_entity.id
_entity.type
_entity.pdbx_description
1 polymer ?
#
loop_
_entity_poly.entity_id
_entity_poly.type
_entity_poly.pdbx_seq_one_letter_code
_entity_poly.pdbx_strand_id
1 'polypeptide(L)' 'MCMRHMVLELPARTLQILAEAYELSPDEVEQDVAVLQAQAWSGIDLLEWLRRRHAWDASTCVYYLVALRRALNVLPPWT' A
#
# COMPACT_ATOMS: atom_id res chain seq x y z
N MET A 1 6.16 -23.69 -11.44
CA MET A 1 6.09 -23.05 -11.26
C MET A 1 6.12 -22.59 -10.39
N CYS A 2 6.19 -22.10 -10.27
CA CYS A 2 6.15 -21.66 -9.48
C CYS A 2 5.54 -21.07 -8.95
N MET A 3 5.46 -21.29 -8.38
CA MET A 3 4.72 -20.59 -7.95
C MET A 3 5.11 -19.57 -7.27
N ARG A 4 5.10 -18.75 -7.45
CA ARG A 4 5.41 -17.70 -6.79
C ARG A 4 4.39 -17.34 -5.95
N HIS A 5 4.57 -16.78 -4.85
CA HIS A 5 3.50 -16.37 -4.11
C HIS A 5 2.75 -15.34 -4.80
N MET A 6 1.49 -15.34 -4.57
CA MET A 6 0.63 -14.38 -5.19
C MET A 6 0.71 -13.09 -4.43
N VAL A 7 1.21 -12.08 -5.10
CA VAL A 7 1.19 -10.74 -4.55
C VAL A 7 0.05 -10.03 -5.25
N LEU A 8 -0.91 -9.54 -4.47
CA LEU A 8 -2.02 -8.81 -5.04
C LEU A 8 -1.52 -7.45 -5.52
N GLU A 9 -1.90 -7.11 -6.72
CA GLU A 9 -1.54 -5.82 -7.29
C GLU A 9 -2.79 -5.01 -7.47
N LEU A 10 -2.71 -3.74 -7.14
CA LEU A 10 -3.82 -2.85 -7.36
C LEU A 10 -3.92 -2.52 -8.83
N PRO A 11 -5.15 -2.38 -9.35
CA PRO A 11 -5.31 -1.94 -10.73
C PRO A 11 -4.63 -0.60 -10.96
N ALA A 12 -4.16 -0.38 -12.18
CA ALA A 12 -3.45 0.85 -12.51
C ALA A 12 -4.28 2.09 -12.15
N ARG A 13 -5.58 2.02 -12.37
CA ARG A 13 -6.45 3.14 -12.07
C ARG A 13 -6.49 3.44 -10.57
N THR A 14 -6.55 2.39 -9.75
CA THR A 14 -6.56 2.56 -8.30
C THR A 14 -5.25 3.14 -7.83
N LEU A 15 -4.13 2.65 -8.37
CA LEU A 15 -2.82 3.21 -8.05
C LEU A 15 -2.77 4.69 -8.37
N GLN A 16 -3.30 5.07 -9.52
CA GLN A 16 -3.29 6.46 -9.93
C GLN A 16 -4.13 7.34 -9.02
N ILE A 17 -5.31 6.86 -8.65
CA ILE A 17 -6.19 7.61 -7.76
C ILE A 17 -5.52 7.82 -6.41
N LEU A 18 -4.94 6.77 -5.84
CA LEU A 18 -4.26 6.88 -4.57
C LEU A 18 -3.04 7.80 -4.66
N ALA A 19 -2.28 7.67 -5.74
CA ALA A 19 -1.11 8.50 -5.93
C ALA A 19 -1.49 9.98 -5.97
N GLU A 20 -2.54 10.30 -6.71
CA GLU A 20 -2.98 11.69 -6.81
C GLU A 20 -3.50 12.21 -5.49
N ALA A 21 -4.22 11.37 -4.75
CA ALA A 21 -4.79 11.79 -3.48
C ALA A 21 -3.71 12.15 -2.47
N TYR A 22 -2.57 11.49 -2.53
CA TYR A 22 -1.49 11.68 -1.57
C TYR A 22 -0.27 12.34 -2.20
N GLU A 23 -0.39 12.82 -3.43
CA GLU A 23 0.69 13.51 -4.16
C GLU A 23 1.92 12.63 -4.29
N LEU A 24 1.70 11.37 -4.64
CA LEU A 24 2.76 10.41 -4.88
C LEU A 24 2.73 9.97 -6.33
N SER A 25 3.79 9.30 -6.76
CA SER A 25 3.74 8.64 -8.06
C SER A 25 3.09 7.26 -7.90
N PRO A 26 2.51 6.72 -8.96
CA PRO A 26 1.97 5.36 -8.90
C PRO A 26 3.02 4.33 -8.50
N ASP A 27 4.28 4.53 -8.90
CA ASP A 27 5.35 3.61 -8.53
C ASP A 27 5.57 3.59 -7.02
N GLU A 28 5.47 4.73 -6.37
CA GLU A 28 5.62 4.79 -4.93
C GLU A 28 4.51 4.04 -4.23
N VAL A 29 3.28 4.21 -4.71
CA VAL A 29 2.15 3.49 -4.13
C VAL A 29 2.33 1.99 -4.34
N GLU A 30 2.79 1.59 -5.50
CA GLU A 30 3.01 0.18 -5.80
C GLU A 30 4.05 -0.43 -4.87
N GLN A 31 5.12 0.30 -4.60
CA GLN A 31 6.15 -0.16 -3.68
C GLN A 31 5.60 -0.29 -2.26
N ASP A 32 4.78 0.67 -1.85
CA ASP A 32 4.17 0.60 -0.53
C ASP A 32 3.27 -0.63 -0.40
N VAL A 33 2.52 -0.93 -1.43
CA VAL A 33 1.66 -2.11 -1.44
C VAL A 33 2.50 -3.37 -1.34
N ALA A 34 3.61 -3.43 -2.07
CA ALA A 34 4.48 -4.59 -2.05
C ALA A 34 5.06 -4.83 -0.65
N VAL A 35 5.50 -3.76 0.01
CA VAL A 35 6.04 -3.87 1.36
C VAL A 35 4.96 -4.29 2.34
N LEU A 36 3.78 -3.71 2.21
CA LEU A 36 2.66 -4.03 3.09
C LEU A 36 2.33 -5.52 3.04
N GLN A 37 2.42 -6.12 1.88
CA GLN A 37 2.10 -7.53 1.72
C GLN A 37 3.26 -8.44 2.09
N ALA A 38 4.49 -8.00 1.87
CA ALA A 38 5.66 -8.84 2.05
C ALA A 38 6.13 -8.89 3.51
N GLN A 39 5.86 -7.84 4.28
CA GLN A 39 6.37 -7.74 5.63
C GLN A 39 5.30 -8.14 6.64
N ALA A 40 5.74 -8.87 7.66
CA ALA A 40 4.86 -9.24 8.77
C ALA A 40 5.03 -8.25 9.92
N TRP A 41 5.10 -6.98 9.59
CA TRP A 41 5.28 -5.93 10.58
C TRP A 41 3.97 -5.66 11.29
N SER A 42 4.09 -5.20 12.53
CA SER A 42 2.92 -4.68 13.23
C SER A 42 2.46 -3.39 12.54
N GLY A 43 1.21 -3.01 12.83
CA GLY A 43 0.70 -1.76 12.28
C GLY A 43 1.53 -0.55 12.69
N ILE A 44 2.07 -0.59 13.92
CA ILE A 44 2.91 0.51 14.41
C ILE A 44 4.19 0.61 13.60
N ASP A 45 4.81 -0.53 13.30
CA ASP A 45 6.03 -0.53 12.51
C ASP A 45 5.80 -0.02 11.10
N LEU A 46 4.68 -0.40 10.51
CA LEU A 46 4.31 0.09 9.19
C LEU A 46 4.09 1.59 9.18
N LEU A 47 3.41 2.10 10.20
CA LEU A 47 3.19 3.53 10.30
C LEU A 47 4.48 4.30 10.43
N GLU A 48 5.40 3.79 11.23
CA GLU A 48 6.70 4.43 11.41
C GLU A 48 7.47 4.43 10.10
N TRP A 49 7.44 3.32 9.38
CA TRP A 49 8.12 3.22 8.09
C TRP A 49 7.54 4.22 7.09
N LEU A 50 6.21 4.33 7.05
CA LEU A 50 5.56 5.27 6.14
C LEU A 50 5.89 6.71 6.50
N ARG A 51 5.93 7.02 7.79
CA ARG A 51 6.27 8.35 8.23
C ARG A 51 7.64 8.78 7.72
N ARG A 52 8.60 7.89 7.84
CA ARG A 52 9.95 8.20 7.40
C ARG A 52 10.06 8.26 5.89
N ARG A 53 9.36 7.35 5.22
CA ARG A 53 9.44 7.25 3.77
C ARG A 53 8.86 8.48 3.08
N HIS A 54 7.73 8.96 3.57
CA HIS A 54 7.01 10.06 2.92
C HIS A 54 7.09 11.37 3.67
N ALA A 55 7.69 11.37 4.85
CA ALA A 55 7.79 12.57 5.69
C ALA A 55 6.43 13.14 6.03
N TRP A 56 5.48 12.29 6.29
CA TRP A 56 4.12 12.66 6.66
C TRP A 56 3.95 12.65 8.17
N ASP A 57 2.88 13.30 8.64
CA ASP A 57 2.51 13.15 10.03
C ASP A 57 1.79 11.82 10.24
N ALA A 58 1.56 11.47 11.51
CA ALA A 58 0.98 10.18 11.84
C ALA A 58 -0.43 10.03 11.28
N SER A 59 -1.22 11.09 11.29
CA SER A 59 -2.60 11.03 10.80
C SER A 59 -2.65 10.67 9.32
N THR A 60 -1.82 11.31 8.53
CA THR A 60 -1.77 11.04 7.10
C THR A 60 -1.36 9.60 6.84
N CYS A 61 -0.39 9.10 7.61
CA CYS A 61 0.05 7.72 7.46
C CYS A 61 -1.07 6.74 7.77
N VAL A 62 -1.85 7.01 8.82
CA VAL A 62 -2.96 6.15 9.19
C VAL A 62 -3.99 6.12 8.07
N TYR A 63 -4.37 7.27 7.55
CA TYR A 63 -5.34 7.32 6.46
C TYR A 63 -4.84 6.59 5.22
N TYR A 64 -3.59 6.79 4.90
CA TYR A 64 -3.00 6.13 3.74
C TYR A 64 -2.98 4.61 3.91
N LEU A 65 -2.55 4.14 5.08
CA LEU A 65 -2.50 2.70 5.35
C LEU A 65 -3.89 2.08 5.29
N VAL A 66 -4.87 2.77 5.87
CA VAL A 66 -6.25 2.28 5.82
C VAL A 66 -6.73 2.24 4.38
N ALA A 67 -6.43 3.27 3.60
CA ALA A 67 -6.83 3.30 2.19
C ALA A 67 -6.22 2.15 1.41
N LEU A 68 -4.94 1.85 1.65
CA LEU A 68 -4.28 0.74 0.98
C LEU A 68 -4.93 -0.59 1.35
N ARG A 69 -5.19 -0.78 2.65
CA ARG A 69 -5.78 -2.04 3.10
C ARG A 69 -7.19 -2.21 2.55
N ARG A 70 -7.95 -1.13 2.50
CA ARG A 70 -9.30 -1.20 1.94
C ARG A 70 -9.25 -1.51 0.46
N ALA A 71 -8.35 -0.90 -0.27
CA ALA A 71 -8.21 -1.17 -1.70
C ALA A 71 -7.87 -2.63 -1.94
N LEU A 72 -6.97 -3.19 -1.13
CA LEU A 72 -6.61 -4.60 -1.27
C LEU A 72 -7.77 -5.52 -0.89
N ASN A 73 -8.53 -5.15 0.12
CA ASN A 73 -9.65 -5.98 0.56
C ASN A 73 -10.81 -6.00 -0.43
N VAL A 74 -10.93 -4.96 -1.25
CA VAL A 74 -11.98 -4.90 -2.25
C VAL A 74 -11.69 -5.84 -3.41
N LEU A 75 -10.41 -6.16 -3.63
CA LEU A 75 -10.04 -7.06 -4.70
C LEU A 75 -10.48 -8.48 -4.37
N PRO A 76 -11.08 -9.18 -5.32
CA PRO A 76 -11.48 -10.56 -5.07
C PRO A 76 -10.24 -11.41 -4.81
N PRO A 77 -10.35 -12.37 -3.89
CA PRO A 77 -9.19 -13.20 -3.56
C PRO A 77 -8.70 -14.06 -4.71
N TRP A 78 -9.54 -14.31 -5.68
CA TRP A 78 -9.15 -15.11 -6.83
C TRP A 78 -8.58 -14.27 -7.97
N THR A 79 -8.49 -13.02 -7.79
CA THR A 79 -8.00 -12.10 -8.81
C THR A 79 -6.51 -12.27 -9.03
#